data_b4ad07980e39fcd0728a5a052cf99a3f
#
_entry.id   b4ad07980e39fcd0728a5a052cf99a3f
#
_cell.length_a   1.000
_cell.length_b   1.000
_cell.length_c   1.000
_cell.angle_alpha   90.00
_cell.angle_beta   90.00
_cell.angle_gamma   90.00
#
_symmetry.space_group_name_H-M   'P 1'
#
loop_
_entity.id
_entity.type
_entity.pdbx_description
1 polymer ?
#
loop_
_entity_poly.entity_id
_entity_poly.type
_entity_poly.pdbx_seq_one_letter_code
_entity_poly.pdbx_strand_id
1 'polypeptide(L)'
;SQAVFDERQKSELEKFGEKYGVKVPESYMINQVLEIRKLEETMDYPMVIKGRYYDAYIASSYEQASTYFYKVVAKWGYPVIVQEFVTGTEVNVTAIGDGKGSCIGAVPMRKLYITDKGKAWSGISLEDDELMDISRRVIENSKWRGGCELEFIKTKNDEYYLLEMNPRFPAWVYLANGCGQNHPEALVKMALGEEVQPFTDYQSGKMFIRYSYDQIVDISEFQQISTMGER
;
A
#
# COMPACT_ATOMS: atom_id res chain seq x y z
N SER A 1 11.99 7.94 -10.20
CA SER A 1 12.97 8.95 -9.73
C SER A 1 12.77 9.20 -8.24
N GLN A 2 13.74 9.83 -7.57
CA GLN A 2 13.62 10.22 -6.15
C GLN A 2 12.39 11.12 -5.93
N ALA A 3 12.11 12.04 -6.86
CA ALA A 3 10.96 12.93 -6.78
C ALA A 3 9.64 12.17 -6.65
N VAL A 4 9.40 11.16 -7.49
CA VAL A 4 8.17 10.35 -7.41
C VAL A 4 8.13 9.52 -6.12
N PHE A 5 9.29 9.06 -5.65
CA PHE A 5 9.38 8.37 -4.37
C PHE A 5 8.97 9.28 -3.21
N ASP A 6 9.32 10.55 -3.26
CA ASP A 6 8.95 11.52 -2.24
C ASP A 6 7.48 11.97 -2.35
N GLU A 7 6.98 12.16 -3.57
CA GLU A 7 5.59 12.57 -3.85
C GLU A 7 4.53 11.56 -3.33
N ARG A 8 4.85 10.26 -3.25
CA ARG A 8 3.93 9.23 -2.74
C ARG A 8 3.77 9.22 -1.22
N GLN A 9 4.51 10.07 -0.48
CA GLN A 9 4.40 10.12 0.98
C GLN A 9 2.98 10.55 1.39
N LYS A 10 2.53 10.06 2.54
CA LYS A 10 1.17 10.33 3.06
C LYS A 10 0.85 11.82 3.14
N SER A 11 1.85 12.66 3.40
CA SER A 11 1.72 14.12 3.44
C SER A 11 1.54 14.79 2.07
N GLU A 12 1.89 14.11 0.98
CA GLU A 12 1.84 14.63 -0.38
C GLU A 12 0.84 13.86 -1.26
N LEU A 13 0.06 12.95 -0.65
CA LEU A 13 -0.78 12.01 -1.38
C LEU A 13 -1.87 12.72 -2.21
N GLU A 14 -2.39 13.85 -1.75
CA GLU A 14 -3.36 14.64 -2.53
C GLU A 14 -2.75 15.17 -3.83
N LYS A 15 -1.59 15.79 -3.74
CA LYS A 15 -0.86 16.27 -4.92
C LYS A 15 -0.50 15.12 -5.86
N PHE A 16 -0.16 13.96 -5.28
CA PHE A 16 0.07 12.74 -6.05
C PHE A 16 -1.20 12.32 -6.79
N GLY A 17 -2.34 12.32 -6.11
CA GLY A 17 -3.64 11.98 -6.69
C GLY A 17 -4.02 12.90 -7.84
N GLU A 18 -3.93 14.21 -7.65
CA GLU A 18 -4.19 15.22 -8.68
C GLU A 18 -3.26 15.05 -9.89
N LYS A 19 -1.97 14.88 -9.63
CA LYS A 19 -0.95 14.78 -10.69
C LYS A 19 -1.08 13.53 -11.54
N TYR A 20 -1.45 12.40 -10.94
CA TYR A 20 -1.47 11.10 -11.62
C TYR A 20 -2.88 10.56 -11.90
N GLY A 21 -3.92 11.35 -11.59
CA GLY A 21 -5.30 11.06 -11.95
C GLY A 21 -5.90 9.91 -11.15
N VAL A 22 -5.63 9.86 -9.85
CA VAL A 22 -6.23 8.90 -8.92
C VAL A 22 -6.88 9.61 -7.74
N LYS A 23 -8.10 9.21 -7.37
CA LYS A 23 -8.76 9.75 -6.18
C LYS A 23 -8.03 9.33 -4.92
N VAL A 24 -7.91 10.25 -3.99
CA VAL A 24 -7.34 10.02 -2.65
C VAL A 24 -8.28 10.63 -1.61
N PRO A 25 -8.32 10.10 -0.39
CA PRO A 25 -9.11 10.72 0.68
C PRO A 25 -8.54 12.10 1.04
N GLU A 26 -9.42 13.04 1.31
CA GLU A 26 -9.05 14.38 1.78
C GLU A 26 -8.21 14.29 3.05
N SER A 27 -7.11 15.03 3.12
CA SER A 27 -6.13 14.89 4.20
C SER A 27 -5.54 16.24 4.62
N TYR A 28 -5.42 16.45 5.91
CA TYR A 28 -4.87 17.67 6.50
C TYR A 28 -3.72 17.35 7.44
N MET A 29 -2.65 18.13 7.33
CA MET A 29 -1.53 18.06 8.27
C MET A 29 -1.72 19.10 9.37
N ILE A 30 -1.79 18.66 10.61
CA ILE A 30 -2.02 19.52 11.76
C ILE A 30 -0.88 19.42 12.79
N ASN A 31 -0.62 20.51 13.45
CA ASN A 31 0.38 20.61 14.53
C ASN A 31 -0.24 20.85 15.90
N GLN A 32 -1.52 21.19 15.95
CA GLN A 32 -2.25 21.49 17.19
C GLN A 32 -3.57 20.71 17.22
N VAL A 33 -3.89 20.12 18.36
CA VAL A 33 -5.12 19.34 18.53
C VAL A 33 -6.39 20.15 18.26
N LEU A 34 -6.38 21.46 18.55
CA LEU A 34 -7.52 22.35 18.30
C LEU A 34 -7.84 22.54 16.81
N GLU A 35 -6.90 22.25 15.93
CA GLU A 35 -7.15 22.30 14.49
C GLU A 35 -8.18 21.25 14.05
N ILE A 36 -8.33 20.14 14.81
CA ILE A 36 -9.37 19.13 14.55
C ILE A 36 -10.77 19.78 14.63
N ARG A 37 -11.00 20.73 15.58
CA ARG A 37 -12.28 21.43 15.68
C ARG A 37 -12.63 22.27 14.43
N LYS A 38 -11.61 22.80 13.75
CA LYS A 38 -11.82 23.53 12.51
C LYS A 38 -12.16 22.60 11.35
N LEU A 39 -11.60 21.38 11.37
CA LEU A 39 -11.88 20.37 10.35
C LEU A 39 -13.30 19.81 10.48
N GLU A 40 -13.93 19.87 11.65
CA GLU A 40 -15.34 19.49 11.84
C GLU A 40 -16.32 20.35 11.00
N GLU A 41 -15.86 21.51 10.49
CA GLU A 41 -16.67 22.35 9.59
C GLU A 41 -16.69 21.80 8.13
N THR A 42 -15.73 20.96 7.77
CA THR A 42 -15.55 20.47 6.39
C THR A 42 -15.50 18.95 6.28
N MET A 43 -15.24 18.26 7.39
CA MET A 43 -15.06 16.81 7.42
C MET A 43 -15.88 16.19 8.55
N ASP A 44 -16.72 15.21 8.21
CA ASP A 44 -17.54 14.47 9.17
C ASP A 44 -16.74 13.36 9.88
N TYR A 45 -17.22 12.95 11.05
CA TYR A 45 -16.77 11.72 11.70
C TYR A 45 -17.41 10.47 11.04
N PRO A 46 -16.70 9.35 11.03
CA PRO A 46 -15.37 9.13 11.60
C PRO A 46 -14.26 9.77 10.78
N MET A 47 -13.20 10.21 11.46
CA MET A 47 -11.95 10.67 10.86
C MET A 47 -10.81 9.67 11.13
N VAL A 48 -9.78 9.66 10.29
CA VAL A 48 -8.60 8.83 10.50
C VAL A 48 -7.44 9.70 10.96
N ILE A 49 -6.91 9.39 12.14
CA ILE A 49 -5.74 10.07 12.72
C ILE A 49 -4.51 9.23 12.44
N LYS A 50 -3.57 9.74 11.63
CA LYS A 50 -2.41 8.99 11.14
C LYS A 50 -1.08 9.60 11.57
N GLY A 51 -0.13 8.72 11.84
CA GLY A 51 1.28 9.09 11.91
C GLY A 51 1.89 9.22 10.52
N ARG A 52 3.01 9.94 10.45
CA ARG A 52 3.74 10.15 9.19
C ARG A 52 4.16 8.84 8.51
N TYR A 53 4.52 7.82 9.28
CA TYR A 53 5.02 6.54 8.75
C TYR A 53 4.03 5.40 8.98
N TYR A 54 3.69 5.17 10.23
CA TYR A 54 2.81 4.07 10.65
C TYR A 54 1.72 4.58 11.57
N ASP A 55 0.86 3.67 11.97
CA ASP A 55 -0.31 3.89 12.82
C ASP A 55 -1.39 4.74 12.14
N ALA A 56 -2.59 4.22 12.20
CA ALA A 56 -3.82 4.87 11.79
C ALA A 56 -4.91 4.48 12.78
N TYR A 57 -5.63 5.46 13.28
CA TYR A 57 -6.69 5.29 14.27
C TYR A 57 -7.97 5.94 13.76
N ILE A 58 -9.07 5.20 13.78
CA ILE A 58 -10.39 5.71 13.41
C ILE A 58 -11.00 6.36 14.64
N ALA A 59 -11.30 7.64 14.54
CA ALA A 59 -11.92 8.43 15.60
C ALA A 59 -13.35 8.77 15.21
N SER A 60 -14.31 8.45 16.09
CA SER A 60 -15.74 8.72 15.91
C SER A 60 -16.21 9.98 16.64
N SER A 61 -15.30 10.66 17.33
CA SER A 61 -15.57 11.93 18.03
C SER A 61 -14.28 12.73 18.24
N TYR A 62 -14.43 14.01 18.58
CA TYR A 62 -13.30 14.87 18.92
C TYR A 62 -12.46 14.31 20.07
N GLU A 63 -13.09 13.74 21.11
CA GLU A 63 -12.39 13.18 22.27
C GLU A 63 -11.48 12.02 21.85
N GLN A 64 -11.98 11.13 20.98
CA GLN A 64 -11.18 10.05 20.43
C GLN A 64 -10.07 10.59 19.53
N ALA A 65 -10.39 11.54 18.64
CA ALA A 65 -9.42 12.16 17.74
C ALA A 65 -8.29 12.85 18.53
N SER A 66 -8.62 13.58 19.59
CA SER A 66 -7.65 14.21 20.50
C SER A 66 -6.76 13.17 21.18
N THR A 67 -7.35 12.08 21.68
CA THR A 67 -6.58 10.98 22.29
C THR A 67 -5.60 10.37 21.31
N TYR A 68 -6.04 10.09 20.08
CA TYR A 68 -5.19 9.53 19.04
C TYR A 68 -4.15 10.53 18.52
N PHE A 69 -4.48 11.82 18.46
CA PHE A 69 -3.52 12.87 18.13
C PHE A 69 -2.32 12.82 19.08
N TYR A 70 -2.53 12.85 20.39
CA TYR A 70 -1.43 12.79 21.35
C TYR A 70 -0.67 11.47 21.32
N LYS A 71 -1.37 10.35 21.06
CA LYS A 71 -0.74 9.03 20.88
C LYS A 71 0.19 8.99 19.68
N VAL A 72 -0.23 9.61 18.56
CA VAL A 72 0.58 9.73 17.36
C VAL A 72 1.76 10.66 17.59
N VAL A 73 1.54 11.84 18.20
CA VAL A 73 2.62 12.79 18.52
C VAL A 73 3.68 12.16 19.40
N ALA A 74 3.28 11.43 20.45
CA ALA A 74 4.22 10.78 21.36
C ALA A 74 5.13 9.76 20.68
N LYS A 75 4.67 9.15 19.59
CA LYS A 75 5.40 8.08 18.89
C LYS A 75 6.14 8.58 17.64
N TRP A 76 5.54 9.51 16.89
CA TRP A 76 6.00 9.91 15.55
C TRP A 76 6.31 11.40 15.43
N GLY A 77 5.99 12.20 16.44
CA GLY A 77 6.13 13.66 16.38
C GLY A 77 5.10 14.32 15.47
N TYR A 78 5.38 15.54 15.09
CA TYR A 78 4.56 16.36 14.19
C TYR A 78 5.06 16.27 12.74
N PRO A 79 4.20 16.58 11.74
CA PRO A 79 2.75 16.80 11.86
C PRO A 79 1.98 15.49 12.05
N VAL A 80 0.75 15.60 12.57
CA VAL A 80 -0.25 14.53 12.56
C VAL A 80 -1.12 14.71 11.31
N ILE A 81 -1.49 13.62 10.66
CA ILE A 81 -2.36 13.63 9.49
C ILE A 81 -3.78 13.29 9.95
N VAL A 82 -4.73 14.17 9.66
CA VAL A 82 -6.18 13.92 9.79
C VAL A 82 -6.71 13.66 8.39
N GLN A 83 -7.35 12.52 8.18
CA GLN A 83 -7.82 12.09 6.86
C GLN A 83 -9.29 11.69 6.92
N GLU A 84 -10.00 11.98 5.84
CA GLU A 84 -11.34 11.48 5.59
C GLU A 84 -11.40 9.95 5.73
N PHE A 85 -12.45 9.47 6.39
CA PHE A 85 -12.71 8.03 6.49
C PHE A 85 -13.58 7.58 5.31
N VAL A 86 -12.96 7.01 4.30
CA VAL A 86 -13.68 6.43 3.17
C VAL A 86 -14.21 5.05 3.54
N THR A 87 -15.53 4.87 3.44
CA THR A 87 -16.19 3.58 3.71
C THR A 87 -16.17 2.70 2.48
N GLY A 88 -15.67 1.47 2.61
CA GLY A 88 -15.62 0.53 1.50
C GLY A 88 -14.88 -0.76 1.83
N THR A 89 -14.49 -1.46 0.78
CA THR A 89 -13.69 -2.69 0.87
C THR A 89 -12.25 -2.37 0.49
N GLU A 90 -11.32 -2.78 1.33
CA GLU A 90 -9.89 -2.65 1.03
C GLU A 90 -9.50 -3.64 -0.09
N VAL A 91 -8.89 -3.10 -1.14
CA VAL A 91 -8.33 -3.84 -2.27
C VAL A 91 -6.92 -3.36 -2.54
N ASN A 92 -6.03 -4.28 -2.87
CA ASN A 92 -4.61 -3.99 -3.02
C ASN A 92 -4.14 -4.44 -4.41
N VAL A 93 -3.19 -3.74 -4.99
CA VAL A 93 -2.57 -4.15 -6.25
C VAL A 93 -1.05 -4.22 -6.06
N THR A 94 -0.46 -5.38 -6.36
CA THR A 94 0.99 -5.45 -6.56
C THR A 94 1.30 -5.11 -8.00
N ALA A 95 2.22 -4.19 -8.22
CA ALA A 95 2.58 -3.76 -9.56
C ALA A 95 4.09 -3.62 -9.73
N ILE A 96 4.53 -3.60 -10.99
CA ILE A 96 5.92 -3.35 -11.37
C ILE A 96 5.95 -2.43 -12.60
N GLY A 97 6.74 -1.36 -12.53
CA GLY A 97 6.98 -0.42 -13.62
C GLY A 97 8.43 -0.42 -14.10
N ASP A 98 8.64 -0.08 -15.37
CA ASP A 98 9.96 -0.03 -15.99
C ASP A 98 10.74 1.29 -15.74
N GLY A 99 10.06 2.29 -15.21
CA GLY A 99 10.61 3.65 -15.00
C GLY A 99 10.62 4.52 -16.26
N LYS A 100 10.08 4.04 -17.36
CA LYS A 100 10.02 4.75 -18.65
C LYS A 100 8.59 5.09 -19.06
N GLY A 101 7.59 4.55 -18.37
CA GLY A 101 6.17 4.78 -18.62
C GLY A 101 5.40 3.53 -19.02
N SER A 102 5.99 2.33 -18.79
CA SER A 102 5.27 1.08 -18.99
C SER A 102 5.01 0.39 -17.65
N CYS A 103 3.77 -0.05 -17.44
CA CYS A 103 3.42 -1.00 -16.41
C CYS A 103 3.74 -2.42 -16.91
N ILE A 104 4.77 -3.03 -16.35
CA ILE A 104 5.20 -4.39 -16.74
C ILE A 104 4.23 -5.45 -16.24
N GLY A 105 3.64 -5.25 -15.08
CA GLY A 105 2.65 -6.17 -14.53
C GLY A 105 1.90 -5.56 -13.37
N ALA A 106 0.68 -6.06 -13.16
CA ALA A 106 -0.16 -5.70 -12.03
C ALA A 106 -1.14 -6.84 -11.73
N VAL A 107 -1.36 -7.12 -10.44
CA VAL A 107 -2.31 -8.14 -9.99
C VAL A 107 -3.08 -7.61 -8.79
N PRO A 108 -4.43 -7.49 -8.88
CA PRO A 108 -5.27 -7.03 -7.81
C PRO A 108 -5.62 -8.16 -6.83
N MET A 109 -5.80 -7.81 -5.57
CA MET A 109 -6.11 -8.75 -4.50
C MET A 109 -7.03 -8.11 -3.47
N ARG A 110 -7.93 -8.92 -2.89
CA ARG A 110 -8.68 -8.58 -1.69
C ARG A 110 -8.20 -9.42 -0.52
N LYS A 111 -7.91 -8.75 0.60
CA LYS A 111 -7.61 -9.43 1.87
C LYS A 111 -8.86 -10.19 2.36
N LEU A 112 -8.69 -11.45 2.74
CA LEU A 112 -9.77 -12.27 3.32
C LEU A 112 -9.63 -12.36 4.84
N TYR A 113 -8.41 -12.60 5.32
CA TYR A 113 -8.06 -12.58 6.73
C TYR A 113 -6.86 -11.68 6.95
N ILE A 114 -6.97 -10.86 7.98
CA ILE A 114 -5.92 -9.91 8.39
C ILE A 114 -5.50 -10.18 9.84
N THR A 115 -4.26 -9.86 10.15
CA THR A 115 -3.78 -9.82 11.53
C THR A 115 -4.29 -8.56 12.24
N ASP A 116 -4.14 -8.49 13.57
CA ASP A 116 -4.48 -7.30 14.37
C ASP A 116 -3.75 -6.03 13.89
N LYS A 117 -2.65 -6.18 13.16
CA LYS A 117 -1.87 -5.08 12.56
C LYS A 117 -2.24 -4.80 11.09
N GLY A 118 -3.35 -5.34 10.58
CA GLY A 118 -3.82 -5.14 9.21
C GLY A 118 -3.05 -5.89 8.11
N LYS A 119 -2.11 -6.79 8.47
CA LYS A 119 -1.36 -7.56 7.47
C LYS A 119 -2.21 -8.70 6.92
N ALA A 120 -2.20 -8.89 5.59
CA ALA A 120 -2.89 -9.99 4.95
C ALA A 120 -2.32 -11.34 5.39
N TRP A 121 -3.17 -12.19 5.96
CA TRP A 121 -2.88 -13.60 6.27
C TRP A 121 -3.37 -14.52 5.16
N SER A 122 -4.47 -14.16 4.52
CA SER A 122 -4.92 -14.73 3.25
C SER A 122 -5.56 -13.68 2.39
N GLY A 123 -5.58 -13.93 1.09
CA GLY A 123 -6.18 -13.06 0.10
C GLY A 123 -6.44 -13.78 -1.21
N ILE A 124 -7.29 -13.19 -2.02
CA ILE A 124 -7.72 -13.72 -3.31
C ILE A 124 -7.53 -12.70 -4.40
N SER A 125 -6.99 -13.12 -5.55
CA SER A 125 -6.91 -12.27 -6.74
C SER A 125 -8.31 -12.00 -7.31
N LEU A 126 -8.53 -10.75 -7.70
CA LEU A 126 -9.80 -10.25 -8.20
C LEU A 126 -9.79 -10.17 -9.73
N GLU A 127 -10.96 -10.18 -10.32
CA GLU A 127 -11.20 -9.67 -11.68
C GLU A 127 -11.83 -8.29 -11.51
N ASP A 128 -11.07 -7.23 -11.83
CA ASP A 128 -11.48 -5.85 -11.63
C ASP A 128 -10.73 -4.94 -12.61
N ASP A 129 -11.32 -4.75 -13.78
CA ASP A 129 -10.70 -4.01 -14.89
C ASP A 129 -10.50 -2.54 -14.56
N GLU A 130 -11.43 -1.91 -13.84
CA GLU A 130 -11.32 -0.50 -13.47
C GLU A 130 -10.17 -0.27 -12.48
N LEU A 131 -10.05 -1.12 -11.46
CA LEU A 131 -8.92 -1.07 -10.53
C LEU A 131 -7.58 -1.28 -11.23
N MET A 132 -7.56 -2.18 -12.22
CA MET A 132 -6.37 -2.44 -13.04
C MET A 132 -6.01 -1.24 -13.90
N ASP A 133 -6.98 -0.60 -14.55
CA ASP A 133 -6.76 0.59 -15.38
C ASP A 133 -6.27 1.78 -14.55
N ILE A 134 -6.85 2.01 -13.38
CA ILE A 134 -6.39 3.04 -12.44
C ILE A 134 -4.94 2.75 -12.04
N SER A 135 -4.65 1.51 -11.65
CA SER A 135 -3.32 1.11 -11.19
C SER A 135 -2.26 1.26 -12.29
N ARG A 136 -2.57 0.83 -13.52
CA ARG A 136 -1.68 0.99 -14.68
C ARG A 136 -1.40 2.46 -14.96
N ARG A 137 -2.44 3.31 -15.01
CA ARG A 137 -2.28 4.76 -15.21
C ARG A 137 -1.36 5.40 -14.17
N VAL A 138 -1.51 5.04 -12.91
CA VAL A 138 -0.63 5.55 -11.84
C VAL A 138 0.82 5.16 -12.09
N ILE A 139 1.09 3.89 -12.43
CA ILE A 139 2.45 3.39 -12.72
C ILE A 139 3.05 4.07 -13.96
N GLU A 140 2.28 4.18 -15.03
CA GLU A 140 2.71 4.74 -16.32
C GLU A 140 2.95 6.25 -16.22
N ASN A 141 1.97 7.01 -15.71
CA ASN A 141 2.06 8.46 -15.59
C ASN A 141 3.16 8.90 -14.60
N SER A 142 3.34 8.17 -13.50
CA SER A 142 4.41 8.44 -12.54
C SER A 142 5.79 7.98 -13.03
N LYS A 143 5.85 7.21 -14.13
CA LYS A 143 7.05 6.52 -14.59
C LYS A 143 7.71 5.75 -13.45
N TRP A 144 6.88 5.03 -12.70
CA TRP A 144 7.36 4.25 -11.57
C TRP A 144 8.39 3.21 -12.00
N ARG A 145 9.46 3.05 -11.22
CA ARG A 145 10.50 2.05 -11.49
C ARG A 145 10.58 1.04 -10.36
N GLY A 146 10.41 -0.22 -10.70
CA GLY A 146 10.50 -1.34 -9.76
C GLY A 146 9.14 -1.75 -9.20
N GLY A 147 9.17 -2.58 -8.17
CA GLY A 147 7.97 -3.10 -7.52
C GLY A 147 7.31 -2.10 -6.60
N CYS A 148 5.98 -2.19 -6.50
CA CYS A 148 5.19 -1.43 -5.52
C CYS A 148 3.93 -2.19 -5.12
N GLU A 149 3.28 -1.67 -4.10
CA GLU A 149 1.93 -2.03 -3.69
C GLU A 149 1.09 -0.76 -3.64
N LEU A 150 -0.06 -0.79 -4.29
CA LEU A 150 -1.09 0.24 -4.22
C LEU A 150 -2.21 -0.28 -3.31
N GLU A 151 -2.58 0.49 -2.29
CA GLU A 151 -3.65 0.15 -1.37
C GLU A 151 -4.84 1.07 -1.61
N PHE A 152 -6.01 0.51 -1.91
CA PHE A 152 -7.23 1.26 -2.22
C PHE A 152 -8.38 0.87 -1.29
N ILE A 153 -9.33 1.79 -1.17
CA ILE A 153 -10.70 1.49 -0.76
C ILE A 153 -11.61 1.55 -1.99
N LYS A 154 -12.32 0.48 -2.25
CA LYS A 154 -13.43 0.42 -3.21
C LYS A 154 -14.72 0.72 -2.47
N THR A 155 -15.38 1.84 -2.80
CA THR A 155 -16.66 2.22 -2.21
C THR A 155 -17.80 1.39 -2.77
N LYS A 156 -19.00 1.55 -2.19
CA LYS A 156 -20.23 0.91 -2.70
C LYS A 156 -20.68 1.44 -4.07
N ASN A 157 -20.17 2.61 -4.47
CA ASN A 157 -20.45 3.23 -5.76
C ASN A 157 -19.36 2.91 -6.81
N ASP A 158 -18.55 1.88 -6.55
CA ASP A 158 -17.43 1.47 -7.39
C ASP A 158 -16.35 2.56 -7.60
N GLU A 159 -16.22 3.51 -6.67
CA GLU A 159 -15.16 4.49 -6.68
C GLU A 159 -13.93 3.95 -5.92
N TYR A 160 -12.74 4.26 -6.41
CA TYR A 160 -11.48 3.80 -5.84
C TYR A 160 -10.69 4.97 -5.28
N TYR A 161 -10.37 4.90 -4.00
CA TYR A 161 -9.54 5.88 -3.29
C TYR A 161 -8.20 5.27 -2.92
N LEU A 162 -7.10 5.81 -3.45
CA LEU A 162 -5.76 5.37 -3.10
C LEU A 162 -5.42 5.86 -1.68
N LEU A 163 -5.15 4.92 -0.78
CA LEU A 163 -4.78 5.21 0.61
C LEU A 163 -3.27 5.33 0.80
N GLU A 164 -2.51 4.52 0.07
CA GLU A 164 -1.07 4.42 0.21
C GLU A 164 -0.44 3.76 -1.01
N MET A 165 0.76 4.21 -1.37
CA MET A 165 1.63 3.53 -2.32
C MET A 165 2.94 3.11 -1.64
N ASN A 166 3.12 1.83 -1.44
CA ASN A 166 4.31 1.25 -0.83
C ASN A 166 5.40 1.00 -1.88
N PRO A 167 6.62 1.53 -1.73
CA PRO A 167 7.69 1.42 -2.73
C PRO A 167 8.45 0.09 -2.63
N ARG A 168 7.73 -0.98 -2.49
CA ARG A 168 8.26 -2.34 -2.33
C ARG A 168 7.21 -3.35 -2.77
N PHE A 169 7.63 -4.55 -3.12
CA PHE A 169 6.68 -5.65 -3.25
C PHE A 169 6.00 -5.96 -1.90
N PRO A 170 4.70 -6.26 -1.92
CA PRO A 170 4.01 -6.73 -0.72
C PRO A 170 4.48 -8.12 -0.30
N ALA A 171 4.26 -8.45 0.97
CA ALA A 171 4.59 -9.78 1.49
C ALA A 171 3.78 -10.93 0.84
N TRP A 172 2.75 -10.57 0.06
CA TRP A 172 1.90 -11.50 -0.69
C TRP A 172 2.20 -11.53 -2.20
N VAL A 173 3.32 -10.93 -2.65
CA VAL A 173 3.69 -10.87 -4.08
C VAL A 173 3.75 -12.24 -4.77
N TYR A 174 3.95 -13.31 -4.01
CA TYR A 174 3.92 -14.67 -4.57
C TYR A 174 2.55 -15.05 -5.18
N LEU A 175 1.46 -14.40 -4.75
CA LEU A 175 0.17 -14.54 -5.41
C LEU A 175 0.23 -14.12 -6.88
N ALA A 176 0.96 -13.06 -7.22
CA ALA A 176 1.11 -12.63 -8.61
C ALA A 176 1.76 -13.72 -9.49
N ASN A 177 2.78 -14.43 -8.95
CA ASN A 177 3.34 -15.58 -9.63
C ASN A 177 2.30 -16.68 -9.84
N GLY A 178 1.47 -16.97 -8.84
CA GLY A 178 0.36 -17.92 -8.93
C GLY A 178 -0.72 -17.49 -9.95
N CYS A 179 -0.82 -16.19 -10.23
CA CYS A 179 -1.71 -15.62 -11.25
C CYS A 179 -1.08 -15.55 -12.66
N GLY A 180 0.17 -16.01 -12.83
CA GLY A 180 0.87 -16.03 -14.12
C GLY A 180 1.83 -14.85 -14.31
N GLN A 181 1.99 -13.96 -13.35
CA GLN A 181 2.89 -12.80 -13.45
C GLN A 181 4.01 -12.88 -12.39
N ASN A 182 5.20 -13.32 -12.81
CA ASN A 182 6.36 -13.37 -11.91
C ASN A 182 7.04 -12.00 -11.79
N HIS A 183 6.48 -11.11 -10.97
CA HIS A 183 7.02 -9.76 -10.75
C HIS A 183 8.47 -9.75 -10.21
N PRO A 184 8.87 -10.59 -9.23
CA PRO A 184 10.25 -10.64 -8.79
C PRO A 184 11.24 -11.02 -9.89
N GLU A 185 10.92 -12.00 -10.73
CA GLU A 185 11.75 -12.38 -11.87
C GLU A 185 11.86 -11.22 -12.89
N ALA A 186 10.74 -10.58 -13.22
CA ALA A 186 10.73 -9.42 -14.09
C ALA A 186 11.65 -8.30 -13.57
N LEU A 187 11.62 -8.04 -12.25
CA LEU A 187 12.50 -7.05 -11.62
C LEU A 187 13.98 -7.42 -11.77
N VAL A 188 14.34 -8.68 -11.56
CA VAL A 188 15.73 -9.16 -11.72
C VAL A 188 16.19 -9.01 -13.17
N LYS A 189 15.38 -9.42 -14.15
CA LYS A 189 15.69 -9.25 -15.58
C LYS A 189 15.91 -7.78 -15.93
N MET A 190 15.01 -6.89 -15.48
CA MET A 190 15.17 -5.45 -15.68
C MET A 190 16.45 -4.89 -15.04
N ALA A 191 16.83 -5.41 -13.87
CA ALA A 191 18.07 -4.99 -13.18
C ALA A 191 19.32 -5.45 -13.92
N LEU A 192 19.28 -6.59 -14.60
CA LEU A 192 20.34 -7.11 -15.46
C LEU A 192 20.38 -6.42 -16.84
N GLY A 193 19.44 -5.52 -17.12
CA GLY A 193 19.34 -4.83 -18.42
C GLY A 193 18.69 -5.66 -19.51
N GLU A 194 18.04 -6.76 -19.16
CA GLU A 194 17.28 -7.57 -20.09
C GLU A 194 15.93 -6.89 -20.41
N GLU A 195 15.46 -7.10 -21.63
CA GLU A 195 14.14 -6.64 -22.04
C GLU A 195 13.05 -7.52 -21.41
N VAL A 196 12.07 -6.90 -20.76
CA VAL A 196 10.92 -7.58 -20.20
C VAL A 196 9.66 -7.07 -20.88
N GLN A 197 8.94 -7.98 -21.54
CA GLN A 197 7.65 -7.64 -22.13
C GLN A 197 6.59 -7.51 -21.05
N PRO A 198 5.67 -6.52 -21.14
CA PRO A 198 4.57 -6.41 -20.23
C PRO A 198 3.68 -7.66 -20.23
N PHE A 199 3.25 -8.08 -19.06
CA PHE A 199 2.24 -9.12 -18.92
C PHE A 199 0.89 -8.60 -19.44
N THR A 200 0.23 -9.37 -20.28
CA THR A 200 -1.04 -8.98 -20.92
C THR A 200 -2.24 -9.35 -20.09
N ASP A 201 -2.14 -10.42 -19.30
CA ASP A 201 -3.23 -11.02 -18.55
C ASP A 201 -2.76 -11.56 -17.19
N TYR A 202 -3.72 -11.94 -16.37
CA TYR A 202 -3.50 -12.65 -15.11
C TYR A 202 -4.71 -13.53 -14.79
N GLN A 203 -4.51 -14.55 -13.98
CA GLN A 203 -5.58 -15.43 -13.52
C GLN A 203 -6.21 -14.87 -12.23
N SER A 204 -7.51 -14.52 -12.30
CA SER A 204 -8.31 -14.19 -11.11
C SER A 204 -8.75 -15.44 -10.35
N GLY A 205 -9.25 -15.27 -9.11
CA GLY A 205 -9.73 -16.37 -8.27
C GLY A 205 -8.63 -17.23 -7.64
N LYS A 206 -7.35 -16.88 -7.79
CA LYS A 206 -6.25 -17.53 -7.07
C LYS A 206 -6.20 -17.00 -5.64
N MET A 207 -6.00 -17.91 -4.68
CA MET A 207 -5.94 -17.56 -3.28
C MET A 207 -4.59 -17.97 -2.68
N PHE A 208 -4.04 -17.13 -1.80
CA PHE A 208 -2.97 -17.54 -0.92
C PHE A 208 -3.48 -17.67 0.51
N ILE A 209 -2.90 -18.61 1.22
CA ILE A 209 -3.09 -18.81 2.67
C ILE A 209 -1.70 -18.90 3.27
N ARG A 210 -1.43 -18.04 4.25
CA ARG A 210 -0.16 -18.07 4.98
C ARG A 210 -0.29 -19.01 6.17
N TYR A 211 0.72 -19.84 6.36
CA TYR A 211 0.82 -20.73 7.51
C TYR A 211 2.24 -20.65 8.08
N SER A 212 2.41 -21.00 9.33
CA SER A 212 3.70 -21.16 9.98
C SER A 212 3.87 -22.60 10.44
N TYR A 213 5.10 -23.06 10.46
CA TYR A 213 5.49 -24.34 11.00
C TYR A 213 6.78 -24.18 11.83
N ASP A 214 6.95 -25.07 12.82
CA ASP A 214 8.17 -25.09 13.62
C ASP A 214 9.23 -25.89 12.87
N GLN A 215 10.39 -25.29 12.69
CA GLN A 215 11.57 -25.97 12.18
C GLN A 215 12.54 -26.17 13.33
N ILE A 216 12.87 -27.42 13.65
CA ILE A 216 13.87 -27.76 14.64
C ILE A 216 15.21 -27.87 13.94
N VAL A 217 16.18 -27.08 14.38
CA VAL A 217 17.54 -27.04 13.83
C VAL A 217 18.56 -27.04 14.98
N ASP A 218 19.76 -27.49 14.70
CA ASP A 218 20.86 -27.35 15.66
C ASP A 218 21.30 -25.89 15.79
N ILE A 219 21.61 -25.47 17.01
CA ILE A 219 22.10 -24.13 17.29
C ILE A 219 23.36 -23.78 16.50
N SER A 220 24.20 -24.77 16.19
CA SER A 220 25.39 -24.62 15.36
C SER A 220 25.06 -24.16 13.94
N GLU A 221 23.97 -24.65 13.31
CA GLU A 221 23.51 -24.17 12.01
C GLU A 221 23.07 -22.72 12.07
N PHE A 222 22.35 -22.33 13.13
CA PHE A 222 21.93 -20.95 13.32
C PHE A 222 23.13 -20.02 13.54
N GLN A 223 24.13 -20.45 14.29
CA GLN A 223 25.36 -19.68 14.53
C GLN A 223 26.16 -19.46 13.24
N GLN A 224 26.24 -20.46 12.35
CA GLN A 224 26.90 -20.33 11.05
C GLN A 224 26.20 -19.27 10.17
N ILE A 225 24.89 -19.30 10.10
CA ILE A 225 24.11 -18.31 9.33
C ILE A 225 24.30 -16.90 9.89
N SER A 226 24.30 -16.76 11.24
CA SER A 226 24.37 -15.45 11.89
C SER A 226 25.77 -14.84 11.91
N THR A 227 26.83 -15.68 11.90
CA THR A 227 28.22 -15.20 12.01
C THR A 227 28.96 -15.16 10.67
N MET A 228 28.65 -16.06 9.74
CA MET A 228 29.34 -16.18 8.46
C MET A 228 28.47 -15.78 7.26
N GLY A 229 27.16 -15.63 7.43
CA GLY A 229 26.25 -15.34 6.32
C GLY A 229 26.14 -16.45 5.27
N GLU A 230 26.69 -17.60 5.56
CA GLU A 230 26.76 -18.76 4.65
C GLU A 230 26.12 -19.99 5.30
N ARG A 231 25.57 -20.82 4.45
CA ARG A 231 25.21 -22.21 4.74
C ARG A 231 26.33 -23.14 4.34
#